data_fe7295fc03d0b62e69675ea12e4cede1
#
_entry.id   fe7295fc03d0b62e69675ea12e4cede1
#
_cell.length_a   1.000
_cell.length_b   1.000
_cell.length_c   1.000
_cell.angle_alpha   90.00
_cell.angle_beta   90.00
_cell.angle_gamma   90.00
#
_symmetry.space_group_name_H-M   'P 1'
#
loop_
_entity.id
_entity.type
_entity.pdbx_description
1 polymer ?
#
loop_
_entity_poly.entity_id
_entity_poly.type
_entity_poly.pdbx_seq_one_letter_code
_entity_poly.pdbx_strand_id
1 'polypeptide(L)'
;RAAGEVFNITNGDFFRWRHVWPKIADLFGMEAAGVEPRTLVDWMQEANSLWDELIARHDLEPNPLEDLVSWRFADYVFGTTWDVMASTFKCRRAGFLEFVDSEQVLLERLAELRTLKIVP
;
A
#
# COMPACT_ATOMS: atom_id res chain seq x y z
N ARG A 1 6.30 18.08 26.84
CA ARG A 1 5.66 16.82 27.31
C ARG A 1 6.10 15.57 26.56
N ALA A 2 6.74 15.70 25.40
CA ALA A 2 7.16 14.60 24.54
C ALA A 2 8.67 14.38 24.48
N ALA A 3 9.47 15.28 25.05
CA ALA A 3 10.95 15.21 24.99
C ALA A 3 11.46 13.96 25.72
N GLY A 4 12.28 13.16 25.04
CA GLY A 4 12.87 11.94 25.57
C GLY A 4 11.93 10.72 25.64
N GLU A 5 10.72 10.82 25.07
CA GLU A 5 9.72 9.76 25.06
C GLU A 5 9.55 9.11 23.68
N VAL A 6 9.24 7.83 23.66
CA VAL A 6 8.89 7.08 22.44
C VAL A 6 7.37 6.92 22.35
N PHE A 7 6.82 7.15 21.15
CA PHE A 7 5.40 7.07 20.87
C PHE A 7 5.11 6.16 19.67
N ASN A 8 4.03 5.39 19.77
CA ASN A 8 3.42 4.78 18.60
C ASN A 8 2.57 5.84 17.88
N ILE A 9 2.83 6.04 16.61
CA ILE A 9 2.03 6.93 15.75
C ILE A 9 1.44 6.09 14.63
N THR A 10 0.12 6.21 14.44
CA THR A 10 -0.64 5.58 13.36
C THR A 10 -1.64 6.59 12.82
N ASN A 11 -2.29 6.28 11.72
CA ASN A 11 -3.36 7.12 11.18
C ASN A 11 -4.59 7.24 12.11
N GLY A 12 -4.71 6.34 13.09
CA GLY A 12 -5.78 6.39 14.09
C GLY A 12 -7.02 5.56 13.76
N ASP A 13 -7.02 4.91 12.61
CA ASP A 13 -8.08 4.02 12.13
C ASP A 13 -7.57 2.60 11.86
N PHE A 14 -8.44 1.77 11.32
CA PHE A 14 -8.15 0.40 10.85
C PHE A 14 -8.86 0.14 9.54
N PHE A 15 -8.21 -0.60 8.65
CA PHE A 15 -8.85 -1.08 7.43
C PHE A 15 -8.59 -2.58 7.23
N ARG A 16 -9.37 -3.20 6.35
CA ARG A 16 -9.17 -4.57 5.89
C ARG A 16 -8.89 -4.56 4.40
N TRP A 17 -7.88 -5.27 3.96
CA TRP A 17 -7.54 -5.39 2.54
C TRP A 17 -8.72 -5.82 1.67
N ARG A 18 -9.57 -6.74 2.18
CA ARG A 18 -10.78 -7.16 1.48
C ARG A 18 -11.78 -6.04 1.16
N HIS A 19 -11.74 -4.93 1.90
CA HIS A 19 -12.61 -3.78 1.67
C HIS A 19 -11.94 -2.73 0.78
N VAL A 20 -10.63 -2.60 0.88
CA VAL A 20 -9.83 -1.62 0.14
C VAL A 20 -9.49 -2.14 -1.25
N TRP A 21 -9.22 -3.43 -1.40
CA TRP A 21 -8.79 -4.03 -2.66
C TRP A 21 -9.74 -3.81 -3.84
N PRO A 22 -11.08 -3.97 -3.69
CA PRO A 22 -12.02 -3.64 -4.75
C PRO A 22 -11.92 -2.18 -5.20
N LYS A 23 -11.72 -1.24 -4.28
CA LYS A 23 -11.60 0.19 -4.60
C LYS A 23 -10.29 0.50 -5.33
N ILE A 24 -9.21 -0.20 -5.00
CA ILE A 24 -7.96 -0.12 -5.76
C ILE A 24 -8.18 -0.66 -7.18
N ALA A 25 -8.84 -1.81 -7.31
CA ALA A 25 -9.16 -2.36 -8.63
C ALA A 25 -9.99 -1.39 -9.47
N ASP A 26 -11.04 -0.80 -8.89
CA ASP A 26 -11.87 0.23 -9.54
C ASP A 26 -11.04 1.44 -10.00
N LEU A 27 -10.10 1.90 -9.17
CA LEU A 27 -9.21 3.02 -9.51
C LEU A 27 -8.39 2.73 -10.80
N PHE A 28 -8.00 1.48 -11.01
CA PHE A 28 -7.27 1.03 -12.20
C PHE A 28 -8.18 0.47 -13.31
N GLY A 29 -9.50 0.57 -13.17
CA GLY A 29 -10.47 0.05 -14.15
C GLY A 29 -10.44 -1.47 -14.26
N MET A 30 -10.08 -2.17 -13.18
CA MET A 30 -9.98 -3.63 -13.11
C MET A 30 -11.10 -4.19 -12.23
N GLU A 31 -11.46 -5.44 -12.47
CA GLU A 31 -12.35 -6.20 -11.59
C GLU A 31 -11.53 -6.91 -10.51
N ALA A 32 -11.95 -6.78 -9.24
CA ALA A 32 -11.31 -7.47 -8.14
C ALA A 32 -11.65 -8.97 -8.19
N ALA A 33 -10.66 -9.82 -8.36
CA ALA A 33 -10.81 -11.27 -8.24
C ALA A 33 -10.93 -11.72 -6.77
N GLY A 34 -11.31 -12.97 -6.57
CA GLY A 34 -11.30 -13.61 -5.25
C GLY A 34 -9.88 -13.77 -4.69
N VAL A 35 -9.81 -14.08 -3.39
CA VAL A 35 -8.52 -14.34 -2.73
C VAL A 35 -7.87 -15.58 -3.31
N GLU A 36 -6.66 -15.45 -3.80
CA GLU A 36 -5.84 -16.53 -4.32
C GLU A 36 -4.50 -16.57 -3.58
N PRO A 37 -4.29 -17.52 -2.66
CA PRO A 37 -3.04 -17.63 -1.92
C PRO A 37 -1.88 -17.94 -2.85
N ARG A 38 -0.89 -17.03 -2.92
CA ARG A 38 0.32 -17.16 -3.73
C ARG A 38 1.50 -16.54 -3.00
N THR A 39 2.70 -17.03 -3.27
CA THR A 39 3.95 -16.35 -2.93
C THR A 39 4.28 -15.36 -4.03
N LEU A 40 4.24 -14.07 -3.74
CA LEU A 40 4.47 -13.02 -4.73
C LEU A 40 5.91 -13.04 -5.24
N VAL A 41 6.88 -13.33 -4.38
CA VAL A 41 8.28 -13.50 -4.78
C VAL A 41 8.42 -14.51 -5.93
N ASP A 42 7.71 -15.64 -5.88
CA ASP A 42 7.79 -16.67 -6.91
C ASP A 42 6.95 -16.29 -8.14
N TRP A 43 5.74 -15.77 -7.90
CA TRP A 43 4.81 -15.46 -8.98
C TRP A 43 5.27 -14.28 -9.85
N MET A 44 5.98 -13.33 -9.27
CA MET A 44 6.42 -12.11 -9.95
C MET A 44 7.86 -12.19 -10.50
N GLN A 45 8.43 -13.39 -10.64
CA GLN A 45 9.79 -13.57 -11.18
C GLN A 45 9.96 -13.01 -12.61
N GLU A 46 8.92 -13.07 -13.43
CA GLU A 46 8.93 -12.56 -14.80
C GLU A 46 8.30 -11.16 -14.92
N ALA A 47 8.01 -10.51 -13.79
CA ALA A 47 7.29 -9.23 -13.77
C ALA A 47 8.04 -8.09 -14.46
N ASN A 48 9.38 -8.15 -14.54
CA ASN A 48 10.17 -7.09 -15.17
C ASN A 48 9.84 -6.94 -16.66
N SER A 49 9.70 -8.03 -17.40
CA SER A 49 9.34 -7.97 -18.83
C SER A 49 7.93 -7.40 -19.03
N LEU A 50 6.99 -7.79 -18.18
CA LEU A 50 5.63 -7.24 -18.20
C LEU A 50 5.62 -5.75 -17.80
N TRP A 51 6.47 -5.37 -16.87
CA TRP A 51 6.62 -3.97 -16.46
C TRP A 51 7.14 -3.09 -17.59
N ASP A 52 8.15 -3.54 -18.35
CA ASP A 52 8.66 -2.84 -19.51
C ASP A 52 7.58 -2.65 -20.59
N GLU A 53 6.72 -3.67 -20.80
CA GLU A 53 5.57 -3.54 -21.70
C GLU A 53 4.55 -2.50 -21.20
N LEU A 54 4.29 -2.45 -19.89
CA LEU A 54 3.39 -1.47 -19.29
C LEU A 54 3.94 -0.04 -19.41
N ILE A 55 5.24 0.16 -19.17
CA ILE A 55 5.91 1.44 -19.38
C ILE A 55 5.68 1.92 -20.83
N ALA A 56 5.96 1.06 -21.82
CA ALA A 56 5.81 1.40 -23.23
C ALA A 56 4.34 1.66 -23.62
N ARG A 57 3.41 0.87 -23.09
CA ARG A 57 1.98 0.96 -23.43
C ARG A 57 1.31 2.21 -22.86
N HIS A 58 1.69 2.59 -21.65
CA HIS A 58 1.06 3.69 -20.91
C HIS A 58 1.90 4.95 -20.83
N ASP A 59 3.03 5.00 -21.54
CA ASP A 59 3.96 6.14 -21.54
C ASP A 59 4.35 6.55 -20.10
N LEU A 60 4.75 5.54 -19.30
CA LEU A 60 5.14 5.75 -17.91
C LEU A 60 6.58 6.22 -17.79
N GLU A 61 6.92 6.83 -16.67
CA GLU A 61 8.30 7.11 -16.30
C GLU A 61 9.09 5.79 -16.17
N PRO A 62 10.29 5.69 -16.77
CA PRO A 62 11.05 4.44 -16.85
C PRO A 62 11.76 4.08 -15.54
N ASN A 63 10.98 3.87 -14.48
CA ASN A 63 11.50 3.42 -13.20
C ASN A 63 11.69 1.89 -13.19
N PRO A 64 12.85 1.36 -12.72
CA PRO A 64 13.02 -0.06 -12.49
C PRO A 64 11.97 -0.60 -11.49
N LEU A 65 11.40 -1.78 -11.77
CA LEU A 65 10.35 -2.35 -10.91
C LEU A 65 10.84 -2.60 -9.48
N GLU A 66 12.10 -2.99 -9.30
CA GLU A 66 12.72 -3.22 -8.00
C GLU A 66 12.85 -1.97 -7.13
N ASP A 67 12.85 -0.78 -7.74
CA ASP A 67 12.85 0.49 -7.01
C ASP A 67 11.44 0.87 -6.52
N LEU A 68 10.41 0.34 -7.16
CA LEU A 68 9.00 0.62 -6.84
C LEU A 68 8.39 -0.37 -5.86
N VAL A 69 8.80 -1.65 -5.90
CA VAL A 69 8.16 -2.72 -5.12
C VAL A 69 9.17 -3.65 -4.44
N SER A 70 8.78 -4.16 -3.29
CA SER A 70 9.45 -5.27 -2.61
C SER A 70 8.48 -6.44 -2.45
N TRP A 71 8.59 -7.45 -3.31
CA TRP A 71 7.71 -8.63 -3.27
C TRP A 71 7.81 -9.38 -1.94
N ARG A 72 9.01 -9.43 -1.32
CA ARG A 72 9.20 -10.02 0.00
C ARG A 72 8.41 -9.26 1.08
N PHE A 73 8.40 -7.94 1.02
CA PHE A 73 7.61 -7.13 1.95
C PHE A 73 6.11 -7.30 1.69
N ALA A 74 5.70 -7.37 0.42
CA ALA A 74 4.31 -7.63 0.05
C ALA A 74 3.84 -9.01 0.55
N ASP A 75 4.64 -10.06 0.40
CA ASP A 75 4.35 -11.38 0.97
C ASP A 75 4.18 -11.34 2.48
N TYR A 76 5.04 -10.59 3.19
CA TYR A 76 4.90 -10.40 4.64
C TYR A 76 3.57 -9.70 4.99
N VAL A 77 3.23 -8.62 4.28
CA VAL A 77 2.01 -7.84 4.55
C VAL A 77 0.76 -8.65 4.25
N PHE A 78 0.68 -9.27 3.07
CA PHE A 78 -0.52 -9.99 2.64
C PHE A 78 -0.62 -11.40 3.23
N GLY A 79 0.50 -12.00 3.62
CA GLY A 79 0.54 -13.30 4.30
C GLY A 79 0.24 -13.24 5.81
N THR A 80 0.15 -12.04 6.38
CA THR A 80 -0.15 -11.86 7.81
C THR A 80 -1.57 -12.33 8.14
N THR A 81 -1.70 -13.28 9.07
CA THR A 81 -2.98 -13.90 9.46
C THR A 81 -3.56 -13.33 10.77
N TRP A 82 -2.90 -12.37 11.37
CA TRP A 82 -3.33 -11.70 12.61
C TRP A 82 -3.47 -10.20 12.41
N ASP A 83 -4.22 -9.57 13.30
CA ASP A 83 -4.40 -8.12 13.31
C ASP A 83 -3.13 -7.43 13.81
N VAL A 84 -2.65 -6.46 13.04
CA VAL A 84 -1.54 -5.59 13.44
C VAL A 84 -2.12 -4.28 13.94
N MET A 85 -2.04 -4.08 15.25
CA MET A 85 -2.61 -2.90 15.91
C MET A 85 -1.59 -2.28 16.85
N ALA A 86 -1.51 -0.96 16.84
CA ALA A 86 -0.68 -0.21 17.79
C ALA A 86 -1.56 0.74 18.63
N SER A 87 -1.34 0.76 19.94
CA SER A 87 -2.00 1.70 20.82
C SER A 87 -1.41 3.11 20.66
N THR A 88 -2.27 4.07 20.33
CA THR A 88 -1.93 5.49 20.25
C THR A 88 -2.32 6.26 21.51
N PHE A 89 -2.71 5.56 22.57
CA PHE A 89 -3.19 6.17 23.81
C PHE A 89 -2.17 7.12 24.44
N LYS A 90 -0.89 6.75 24.45
CA LYS A 90 0.20 7.58 25.00
C LYS A 90 0.34 8.89 24.24
N CYS A 91 0.35 8.86 22.91
CA CYS A 91 0.50 10.07 22.09
C CYS A 91 -0.73 10.98 22.20
N ARG A 92 -1.95 10.42 22.27
CA ARG A 92 -3.18 11.18 22.49
C ARG A 92 -3.17 11.91 23.83
N ARG A 93 -2.71 11.26 24.90
CA ARG A 93 -2.52 11.90 26.21
C ARG A 93 -1.47 12.99 26.22
N ALA A 94 -0.48 12.91 25.34
CA ALA A 94 0.53 13.94 25.14
C ALA A 94 0.02 15.14 24.32
N GLY A 95 -1.21 15.04 23.75
CA GLY A 95 -1.86 16.11 23.00
C GLY A 95 -1.79 15.95 21.48
N PHE A 96 -1.29 14.83 20.95
CA PHE A 96 -1.35 14.52 19.53
C PHE A 96 -2.71 13.88 19.23
N LEU A 97 -3.60 14.67 18.63
CA LEU A 97 -5.00 14.28 18.34
C LEU A 97 -5.27 14.11 16.84
N GLU A 98 -4.27 14.26 16.00
CA GLU A 98 -4.39 14.07 14.56
C GLU A 98 -4.79 12.63 14.23
N PHE A 99 -5.64 12.50 13.24
CA PHE A 99 -6.02 11.22 12.64
C PHE A 99 -6.23 11.40 11.15
N VAL A 100 -6.08 10.31 10.39
CA VAL A 100 -6.17 10.31 8.93
C VAL A 100 -6.92 9.06 8.50
N ASP A 101 -7.80 9.18 7.52
CA ASP A 101 -8.46 8.05 6.88
C ASP A 101 -7.45 7.30 6.02
N SER A 102 -7.01 6.13 6.48
CA SER A 102 -5.97 5.33 5.82
C SER A 102 -6.39 4.87 4.43
N GLU A 103 -7.67 4.53 4.25
CA GLU A 103 -8.20 4.07 2.97
C GLU A 103 -8.21 5.21 1.95
N GLN A 104 -8.71 6.38 2.36
CA GLN A 104 -8.72 7.56 1.52
C GLN A 104 -7.31 7.96 1.10
N VAL A 105 -6.37 8.05 2.04
CA VAL A 105 -4.97 8.42 1.74
C VAL A 105 -4.32 7.41 0.80
N LEU A 106 -4.56 6.10 0.98
CA LEU A 106 -4.02 5.10 0.07
C LEU A 106 -4.51 5.31 -1.37
N LEU A 107 -5.81 5.53 -1.56
CA LEU A 107 -6.38 5.77 -2.88
C LEU A 107 -5.89 7.09 -3.49
N GLU A 108 -5.79 8.16 -2.70
CA GLU A 108 -5.23 9.44 -3.14
C GLU A 108 -3.77 9.30 -3.59
N ARG A 109 -2.94 8.56 -2.83
CA ARG A 109 -1.53 8.32 -3.22
C ARG A 109 -1.42 7.50 -4.51
N LEU A 110 -2.24 6.48 -4.69
CA LEU A 110 -2.27 5.71 -5.93
C LEU A 110 -2.71 6.58 -7.12
N ALA A 111 -3.71 7.44 -6.95
CA ALA A 111 -4.14 8.39 -7.98
C ALA A 111 -3.04 9.42 -8.31
N GLU A 112 -2.30 9.89 -7.31
CA GLU A 112 -1.14 10.75 -7.50
C GLU A 112 -0.03 10.05 -8.31
N LEU A 113 0.30 8.80 -7.98
CA LEU A 113 1.29 8.01 -8.73
C LEU A 113 0.89 7.81 -10.20
N ARG A 114 -0.41 7.66 -10.48
CA ARG A 114 -0.93 7.65 -11.87
C ARG A 114 -0.73 8.99 -12.55
N THR A 115 -1.02 10.09 -11.87
CA THR A 115 -0.83 11.45 -12.41
C THR A 115 0.65 11.72 -12.73
N LEU A 116 1.55 11.19 -11.92
CA LEU A 116 3.00 11.27 -12.10
C LEU A 116 3.54 10.24 -13.11
N LYS A 117 2.67 9.44 -13.73
CA LYS A 117 3.05 8.36 -14.65
C LYS A 117 4.02 7.34 -14.05
N ILE A 118 3.97 7.13 -12.76
CA ILE A 118 4.76 6.10 -12.07
C ILE A 118 4.06 4.74 -12.18
N VAL A 119 2.73 4.73 -12.22
CA VAL A 119 1.89 3.53 -12.42
C VAL A 119 0.82 3.83 -13.50
N PRO A 120 0.24 2.77 -14.15
CA PRO A 120 -0.76 2.91 -15.21
C PRO A 120 -2.00 3.67 -14.82
#